data_3a633dea9693e4098edd700a5ccad741
#
_entry.id   3a633dea9693e4098edd700a5ccad741
#
_cell.length_a   1.000
_cell.length_b   1.000
_cell.length_c   1.000
_cell.angle_alpha   90.00
_cell.angle_beta   90.00
_cell.angle_gamma   90.00
#
_symmetry.space_group_name_H-M   'P 1'
#
loop_
_entity.id
_entity.type
_entity.pdbx_description
1 polymer ?
#
loop_
_entity_poly.entity_id
_entity_poly.type
_entity_poly.pdbx_seq_one_letter_code
_entity_poly.pdbx_strand_id
1 'polypeptide(L)'
;MLILTVAVAIIAAAVYFFLVPSHTSVSSISGLGIVLSNFAPLPLSAITMILNIVLLIIGFLTCGKEFGVKTVYTSIMLPVFLGLFEKIFPDFGSMTNSQELDVLCYILVVSVGLSILFNRNASSGGLDIVAKIMNKYLHMELGKAMSLSGMCVALSAALVYDKKTVVLSILGTYFNGIVLDHFIFDHNIKRRVCIITRKEKELREFIIHELHSGATIYEAYGAYNMEKRNEIITIVDKTEYQKLMNFINKLDPKAFITVYNVSNMKYQPKV
;
A
#
# COMPACT_ATOMS: atom_id res chain seq x y z
N MET A 1 14.97 -7.52 -5.40
CA MET A 1 15.75 -6.72 -4.43
C MET A 1 15.77 -5.23 -4.80
N LEU A 2 16.14 -4.81 -6.01
CA LEU A 2 16.22 -3.39 -6.40
C LEU A 2 14.95 -2.58 -6.08
N ILE A 3 13.75 -3.11 -6.37
CA ILE A 3 12.48 -2.44 -6.06
C ILE A 3 12.29 -2.27 -4.54
N LEU A 4 12.69 -3.26 -3.73
CA LEU A 4 12.65 -3.16 -2.27
C LEU A 4 13.61 -2.10 -1.76
N THR A 5 14.81 -2.00 -2.35
CA THR A 5 15.79 -0.93 -2.01
C THR A 5 15.22 0.45 -2.29
N VAL A 6 14.60 0.65 -3.46
CA VAL A 6 13.94 1.93 -3.80
C VAL A 6 12.80 2.25 -2.83
N ALA A 7 11.96 1.27 -2.51
CA ALA A 7 10.86 1.46 -1.57
C ALA A 7 11.38 1.85 -0.17
N VAL A 8 12.43 1.19 0.32
CA VAL A 8 13.06 1.53 1.61
C VAL A 8 13.69 2.91 1.58
N ALA A 9 14.32 3.31 0.47
CA ALA A 9 14.88 4.66 0.31
C ALA A 9 13.78 5.73 0.38
N ILE A 10 12.60 5.49 -0.23
CA ILE A 10 11.43 6.38 -0.12
C ILE A 10 10.94 6.46 1.33
N ILE A 11 10.84 5.32 2.03
CA ILE A 11 10.44 5.29 3.45
C ILE A 11 11.45 6.04 4.31
N ALA A 12 12.74 5.80 4.11
CA ALA A 12 13.80 6.49 4.85
C ALA A 12 13.76 8.00 4.62
N ALA A 13 13.52 8.44 3.37
CA ALA A 13 13.35 9.85 3.06
C ALA A 13 12.11 10.44 3.77
N ALA A 14 10.98 9.74 3.76
CA ALA A 14 9.78 10.17 4.48
C ALA A 14 10.05 10.32 5.98
N VAL A 15 10.74 9.36 6.58
CA VAL A 15 11.10 9.39 8.00
C VAL A 15 12.05 10.53 8.31
N TYR A 16 13.14 10.66 7.53
CA TYR A 16 14.19 11.63 7.81
C TYR A 16 13.73 13.08 7.59
N PHE A 17 13.09 13.36 6.45
CA PHE A 17 12.74 14.74 6.07
C PHE A 17 11.44 15.26 6.69
N PHE A 18 10.54 14.36 7.12
CA PHE A 18 9.22 14.78 7.62
C PHE A 18 8.89 14.24 9.01
N LEU A 19 9.08 12.94 9.30
CA LEU A 19 8.68 12.37 10.59
C LEU A 19 9.61 12.87 11.73
N VAL A 20 10.92 12.85 11.52
CA VAL A 20 11.90 13.27 12.53
C VAL A 20 11.67 14.74 12.94
N PRO A 21 11.55 15.71 12.00
CA PRO A 21 11.27 17.10 12.35
C PRO A 21 9.90 17.33 13.01
N SER A 22 8.90 16.49 12.71
CA SER A 22 7.57 16.63 13.30
C SER A 22 7.48 16.23 14.76
N HIS A 23 8.49 15.54 15.32
CA HIS A 23 8.51 15.01 16.69
C HIS A 23 7.26 14.18 17.06
N THR A 24 6.62 13.52 16.08
CA THR A 24 5.41 12.70 16.29
C THR A 24 5.72 11.21 16.22
N SER A 25 4.79 10.39 16.74
CA SER A 25 4.90 8.92 16.77
C SER A 25 3.96 8.24 15.78
N VAL A 26 3.75 8.82 14.59
CA VAL A 26 2.81 8.27 13.61
C VAL A 26 3.25 6.88 13.17
N SER A 27 2.43 5.86 13.46
CA SER A 27 2.63 4.45 13.09
C SER A 27 4.05 3.91 13.42
N SER A 28 4.67 4.39 14.48
CA SER A 28 6.07 4.10 14.82
C SER A 28 6.21 3.18 16.02
N ILE A 29 7.02 2.13 15.88
CA ILE A 29 7.41 1.28 17.02
C ILE A 29 8.27 2.03 18.04
N SER A 30 8.96 3.07 17.60
CA SER A 30 9.75 3.93 18.50
C SER A 30 8.86 4.64 19.53
N GLY A 31 7.59 4.97 19.16
CA GLY A 31 6.62 5.51 20.11
C GLY A 31 6.36 4.55 21.28
N LEU A 32 6.18 3.26 21.00
CA LEU A 32 6.07 2.24 22.05
C LEU A 32 7.37 2.11 22.84
N GLY A 33 8.51 2.20 22.17
CA GLY A 33 9.83 2.17 22.82
C GLY A 33 10.01 3.31 23.82
N ILE A 34 9.57 4.53 23.51
CA ILE A 34 9.63 5.69 24.43
C ILE A 34 8.75 5.45 25.66
N VAL A 35 7.54 4.94 25.47
CA VAL A 35 6.67 4.61 26.60
C VAL A 35 7.34 3.58 27.51
N LEU A 36 7.87 2.50 26.94
CA LEU A 36 8.54 1.44 27.71
C LEU A 36 9.83 1.91 28.39
N SER A 37 10.59 2.84 27.79
CA SER A 37 11.82 3.37 28.38
C SER A 37 11.57 4.17 29.69
N ASN A 38 10.35 4.67 29.91
CA ASN A 38 9.97 5.30 31.18
C ASN A 38 9.72 4.28 32.30
N PHE A 39 9.48 3.01 31.95
CA PHE A 39 9.20 1.96 32.93
C PHE A 39 10.35 0.97 33.10
N ALA A 40 11.30 0.92 32.16
CA ALA A 40 12.43 0.00 32.18
C ALA A 40 13.77 0.76 32.21
N PRO A 41 14.76 0.34 32.99
CA PRO A 41 16.07 0.99 33.08
C PRO A 41 16.97 0.64 31.86
N LEU A 42 16.42 0.73 30.67
CA LEU A 42 17.11 0.43 29.43
C LEU A 42 17.05 1.65 28.47
N PRO A 43 18.11 1.90 27.70
CA PRO A 43 18.09 2.98 26.72
C PRO A 43 17.06 2.68 25.61
N LEU A 44 16.45 3.73 25.08
CA LEU A 44 15.42 3.67 24.03
C LEU A 44 15.86 2.81 22.82
N SER A 45 17.11 2.95 22.41
CA SER A 45 17.67 2.19 21.29
C SER A 45 17.66 0.67 21.53
N ALA A 46 17.97 0.24 22.77
CA ALA A 46 17.95 -1.17 23.11
C ALA A 46 16.50 -1.72 23.12
N ILE A 47 15.55 -0.96 23.68
CA ILE A 47 14.13 -1.36 23.72
C ILE A 47 13.58 -1.46 22.31
N THR A 48 13.78 -0.46 21.45
CA THR A 48 13.30 -0.49 20.06
C THR A 48 13.93 -1.60 19.24
N MET A 49 15.22 -1.88 19.47
CA MET A 49 15.92 -3.00 18.83
C MET A 49 15.33 -4.36 19.25
N ILE A 50 15.09 -4.56 20.54
CA ILE A 50 14.48 -5.79 21.05
C ILE A 50 13.08 -5.97 20.47
N LEU A 51 12.24 -4.92 20.47
CA LEU A 51 10.90 -4.97 19.89
C LEU A 51 10.94 -5.32 18.41
N ASN A 52 11.83 -4.71 17.64
CA ASN A 52 11.99 -5.01 16.20
C ASN A 52 12.43 -6.45 15.96
N ILE A 53 13.38 -6.96 16.74
CA ILE A 53 13.85 -8.36 16.64
C ILE A 53 12.71 -9.33 16.97
N VAL A 54 11.97 -9.08 18.04
CA VAL A 54 10.82 -9.90 18.45
C VAL A 54 9.77 -9.93 17.35
N LEU A 55 9.38 -8.76 16.83
CA LEU A 55 8.42 -8.66 15.74
C LEU A 55 8.90 -9.35 14.46
N LEU A 56 10.19 -9.23 14.14
CA LEU A 56 10.78 -9.89 12.99
C LEU A 56 10.72 -11.42 13.11
N ILE A 57 11.03 -11.96 14.29
CA ILE A 57 10.93 -13.40 14.56
C ILE A 57 9.47 -13.85 14.44
N ILE A 58 8.53 -13.12 15.06
CA ILE A 58 7.09 -13.42 14.96
C ILE A 58 6.63 -13.35 13.50
N GLY A 59 7.02 -12.32 12.78
CA GLY A 59 6.69 -12.16 11.34
C GLY A 59 7.25 -13.28 10.48
N PHE A 60 8.48 -13.72 10.74
CA PHE A 60 9.10 -14.86 10.04
C PHE A 60 8.31 -16.16 10.26
N LEU A 61 7.95 -16.43 11.51
CA LEU A 61 7.20 -17.65 11.88
C LEU A 61 5.76 -17.63 11.35
N THR A 62 5.12 -16.48 11.39
CA THR A 62 3.69 -16.36 11.05
C THR A 62 3.43 -16.10 9.56
N CYS A 63 4.21 -15.25 8.91
CA CYS A 63 4.00 -14.86 7.51
C CYS A 63 4.83 -15.67 6.50
N GLY A 64 5.76 -16.49 6.99
CA GLY A 64 6.55 -17.44 6.18
C GLY A 64 7.92 -16.91 5.74
N LYS A 65 8.74 -17.83 5.20
CA LYS A 65 10.16 -17.57 4.90
C LYS A 65 10.38 -16.45 3.88
N GLU A 66 9.57 -16.38 2.85
CA GLU A 66 9.72 -15.36 1.80
C GLU A 66 9.52 -13.95 2.35
N PHE A 67 8.46 -13.75 3.14
CA PHE A 67 8.20 -12.49 3.84
C PHE A 67 9.35 -12.16 4.80
N GLY A 68 9.77 -13.12 5.62
CA GLY A 68 10.80 -12.93 6.62
C GLY A 68 12.14 -12.50 6.01
N VAL A 69 12.65 -13.20 4.99
CA VAL A 69 13.92 -12.86 4.32
C VAL A 69 13.90 -11.47 3.71
N LYS A 70 12.81 -11.11 3.02
CA LYS A 70 12.66 -9.78 2.44
C LYS A 70 12.59 -8.70 3.52
N THR A 71 11.89 -8.97 4.62
CA THR A 71 11.75 -8.04 5.75
C THR A 71 13.05 -7.86 6.52
N VAL A 72 13.85 -8.92 6.72
CA VAL A 72 15.20 -8.78 7.28
C VAL A 72 16.06 -7.83 6.44
N TYR A 73 16.05 -8.03 5.11
CA TYR A 73 16.78 -7.18 4.20
C TYR A 73 16.35 -5.70 4.31
N THR A 74 15.05 -5.42 4.26
CA THR A 74 14.52 -4.06 4.33
C THR A 74 14.75 -3.41 5.69
N SER A 75 14.65 -4.17 6.79
CA SER A 75 14.91 -3.69 8.16
C SER A 75 16.38 -3.31 8.39
N ILE A 76 17.32 -3.93 7.68
CA ILE A 76 18.74 -3.56 7.71
C ILE A 76 18.99 -2.33 6.83
N MET A 77 18.36 -2.28 5.65
CA MET A 77 18.57 -1.18 4.70
C MET A 77 17.98 0.14 5.18
N LEU A 78 16.90 0.13 5.98
CA LEU A 78 16.27 1.35 6.47
C LEU A 78 17.22 2.21 7.33
N PRO A 79 17.87 1.69 8.39
CA PRO A 79 18.87 2.44 9.15
C PRO A 79 20.07 2.89 8.31
N VAL A 80 20.48 2.10 7.31
CA VAL A 80 21.58 2.47 6.40
C VAL A 80 21.23 3.72 5.60
N PHE A 81 20.02 3.80 5.03
CA PHE A 81 19.57 5.00 4.32
C PHE A 81 19.39 6.20 5.26
N LEU A 82 18.84 5.98 6.48
CA LEU A 82 18.71 7.04 7.47
C LEU A 82 20.10 7.62 7.83
N GLY A 83 21.08 6.78 8.15
CA GLY A 83 22.44 7.23 8.42
C GLY A 83 23.12 7.90 7.23
N LEU A 84 22.79 7.50 6.00
CA LEU A 84 23.25 8.18 4.79
C LEU A 84 22.68 9.61 4.70
N PHE A 85 21.37 9.77 4.95
CA PHE A 85 20.72 11.08 4.94
C PHE A 85 21.23 11.98 6.08
N GLU A 86 21.44 11.46 7.29
CA GLU A 86 22.06 12.18 8.40
C GLU A 86 23.45 12.70 8.04
N LYS A 87 24.25 11.91 7.30
CA LYS A 87 25.58 12.31 6.88
C LYS A 87 25.58 13.34 5.76
N ILE A 88 24.60 13.28 4.82
CA ILE A 88 24.50 14.21 3.69
C ILE A 88 23.86 15.53 4.12
N PHE A 89 22.89 15.48 5.04
CA PHE A 89 22.09 16.63 5.51
C PHE A 89 22.14 16.75 7.05
N PRO A 90 23.31 16.98 7.68
CA PRO A 90 23.49 16.85 9.14
C PRO A 90 22.60 17.79 9.96
N ASP A 91 22.29 18.97 9.45
CA ASP A 91 21.52 20.02 10.17
C ASP A 91 20.13 20.23 9.56
N PHE A 92 19.50 19.16 9.07
CA PHE A 92 18.22 19.28 8.41
C PHE A 92 17.08 19.51 9.42
N GLY A 93 16.43 20.67 9.28
CA GLY A 93 15.21 21.02 10.03
C GLY A 93 13.95 20.73 9.25
N SER A 94 12.78 21.13 9.78
CA SER A 94 11.52 21.00 9.08
C SER A 94 11.49 21.79 7.77
N MET A 95 11.07 21.16 6.67
CA MET A 95 10.88 21.84 5.38
C MET A 95 9.69 22.79 5.39
N THR A 96 8.67 22.47 6.17
CA THR A 96 7.39 23.20 6.17
C THR A 96 7.26 24.19 7.31
N ASN A 97 8.14 24.11 8.31
CA ASN A 97 8.04 24.82 9.59
C ASN A 97 6.69 24.63 10.30
N SER A 98 5.94 23.59 9.95
CA SER A 98 4.65 23.22 10.55
C SER A 98 4.61 21.72 10.81
N GLN A 99 4.41 21.37 12.10
CA GLN A 99 4.32 19.98 12.53
C GLN A 99 3.22 19.21 11.79
N GLU A 100 2.08 19.86 11.57
CA GLU A 100 0.93 19.28 10.89
C GLU A 100 1.21 18.99 9.42
N LEU A 101 1.86 19.92 8.71
CA LEU A 101 2.23 19.74 7.31
C LEU A 101 3.31 18.66 7.14
N ASP A 102 4.29 18.62 8.04
CA ASP A 102 5.30 17.55 8.03
C ASP A 102 4.65 16.17 8.20
N VAL A 103 3.67 16.03 9.10
CA VAL A 103 2.92 14.78 9.26
C VAL A 103 2.14 14.41 7.99
N LEU A 104 1.50 15.37 7.34
CA LEU A 104 0.77 15.11 6.07
C LEU A 104 1.72 14.67 4.96
N CYS A 105 2.85 15.35 4.79
CA CYS A 105 3.87 14.97 3.81
C CYS A 105 4.45 13.58 4.11
N TYR A 106 4.72 13.29 5.40
CA TYR A 106 5.16 11.97 5.83
C TYR A 106 4.17 10.89 5.40
N ILE A 107 2.88 11.06 5.73
CA ILE A 107 1.82 10.09 5.41
C ILE A 107 1.78 9.78 3.92
N LEU A 108 1.82 10.80 3.07
CA LEU A 108 1.78 10.62 1.62
C LEU A 108 3.00 9.85 1.11
N VAL A 109 4.19 10.27 1.49
CA VAL A 109 5.44 9.68 0.97
C VAL A 109 5.67 8.28 1.53
N VAL A 110 5.46 8.06 2.84
CA VAL A 110 5.65 6.74 3.47
C VAL A 110 4.66 5.72 2.94
N SER A 111 3.41 6.12 2.67
CA SER A 111 2.39 5.21 2.13
C SER A 111 2.76 4.67 0.74
N VAL A 112 3.41 5.48 -0.11
CA VAL A 112 3.95 5.00 -1.38
C VAL A 112 5.00 3.91 -1.15
N GLY A 113 5.98 4.16 -0.29
CA GLY A 113 7.03 3.18 0.02
C GLY A 113 6.48 1.88 0.62
N LEU A 114 5.58 2.00 1.62
CA LEU A 114 4.95 0.85 2.27
C LEU A 114 4.06 0.05 1.32
N SER A 115 3.31 0.71 0.43
CA SER A 115 2.49 0.02 -0.57
C SER A 115 3.33 -0.85 -1.51
N ILE A 116 4.50 -0.36 -1.92
CA ILE A 116 5.45 -1.13 -2.74
C ILE A 116 5.98 -2.35 -1.95
N LEU A 117 6.34 -2.17 -0.67
CA LEU A 117 6.82 -3.28 0.16
C LEU A 117 5.73 -4.35 0.36
N PHE A 118 4.53 -3.96 0.74
CA PHE A 118 3.43 -4.90 0.97
C PHE A 118 3.01 -5.66 -0.29
N ASN A 119 2.98 -4.99 -1.45
CA ASN A 119 2.71 -5.64 -2.73
C ASN A 119 3.81 -6.63 -3.15
N ARG A 120 5.04 -6.52 -2.60
CA ARG A 120 6.14 -7.45 -2.80
C ARG A 120 6.29 -8.46 -1.66
N ASN A 121 5.30 -8.53 -0.78
CA ASN A 121 5.30 -9.41 0.41
C ASN A 121 6.54 -9.17 1.30
N ALA A 122 6.77 -7.90 1.64
CA ALA A 122 7.82 -7.43 2.53
C ALA A 122 7.26 -6.36 3.50
N SER A 123 8.02 -6.01 4.53
CA SER A 123 7.71 -5.01 5.54
C SER A 123 8.95 -4.15 5.81
N SER A 124 8.81 -2.96 6.40
CA SER A 124 9.96 -2.14 6.81
C SER A 124 10.60 -2.60 8.13
N GLY A 125 9.92 -3.49 8.86
CA GLY A 125 10.45 -4.11 10.09
C GLY A 125 9.86 -3.57 11.39
N GLY A 126 8.83 -2.71 11.33
CA GLY A 126 8.18 -2.11 12.50
C GLY A 126 6.76 -2.64 12.76
N LEU A 127 5.84 -1.74 13.10
CA LEU A 127 4.41 -2.05 13.33
C LEU A 127 3.71 -2.61 12.08
N ASP A 128 4.23 -2.41 10.91
CA ASP A 128 3.80 -2.98 9.65
C ASP A 128 3.90 -4.52 9.62
N ILE A 129 4.78 -5.14 10.42
CA ILE A 129 4.75 -6.59 10.66
C ILE A 129 3.46 -6.98 11.39
N VAL A 130 3.09 -6.22 12.42
CA VAL A 130 1.84 -6.46 13.17
C VAL A 130 0.65 -6.33 12.24
N ALA A 131 0.61 -5.28 11.43
CA ALA A 131 -0.44 -5.10 10.42
C ALA A 131 -0.52 -6.28 9.43
N LYS A 132 0.62 -6.80 8.99
CA LYS A 132 0.67 -7.97 8.09
C LYS A 132 0.14 -9.24 8.77
N ILE A 133 0.43 -9.43 10.05
CA ILE A 133 -0.11 -10.55 10.85
C ILE A 133 -1.61 -10.42 10.99
N MET A 134 -2.12 -9.21 11.33
CA MET A 134 -3.55 -8.95 11.42
C MET A 134 -4.26 -9.16 10.08
N ASN A 135 -3.65 -8.71 8.98
CA ASN A 135 -4.17 -8.97 7.63
C ASN A 135 -4.29 -10.46 7.35
N LYS A 136 -3.28 -11.27 7.72
CA LYS A 136 -3.27 -12.72 7.48
C LYS A 136 -4.30 -13.48 8.31
N TYR A 137 -4.43 -13.16 9.59
CA TYR A 137 -5.25 -13.95 10.54
C TYR A 137 -6.64 -13.36 10.77
N LEU A 138 -6.78 -12.04 10.75
CA LEU A 138 -8.06 -11.35 10.96
C LEU A 138 -8.71 -10.92 9.64
N HIS A 139 -8.04 -11.17 8.49
CA HIS A 139 -8.52 -10.78 7.16
C HIS A 139 -8.85 -9.29 7.03
N MET A 140 -8.18 -8.44 7.82
CA MET A 140 -8.32 -6.99 7.76
C MET A 140 -7.51 -6.42 6.61
N GLU A 141 -7.95 -5.31 6.03
CA GLU A 141 -7.15 -4.53 5.08
C GLU A 141 -5.88 -4.01 5.77
N LEU A 142 -4.77 -3.93 5.03
CA LEU A 142 -3.46 -3.60 5.59
C LEU A 142 -3.42 -2.22 6.24
N GLY A 143 -4.03 -1.20 5.64
CA GLY A 143 -4.08 0.13 6.21
C GLY A 143 -4.96 0.20 7.45
N LYS A 144 -6.10 -0.51 7.48
CA LYS A 144 -6.93 -0.63 8.69
C LYS A 144 -6.15 -1.31 9.82
N ALA A 145 -5.39 -2.35 9.51
CA ALA A 145 -4.55 -3.04 10.49
C ALA A 145 -3.41 -2.12 10.99
N MET A 146 -2.79 -1.34 10.10
CA MET A 146 -1.80 -0.31 10.45
C MET A 146 -2.39 0.76 11.36
N SER A 147 -3.58 1.29 11.01
CA SER A 147 -4.27 2.28 11.84
C SER A 147 -4.56 1.73 13.23
N LEU A 148 -5.09 0.51 13.32
CA LEU A 148 -5.46 -0.08 14.62
C LEU A 148 -4.23 -0.33 15.50
N SER A 149 -3.19 -0.96 14.97
CA SER A 149 -1.94 -1.21 15.71
C SER A 149 -1.24 0.09 16.12
N GLY A 150 -1.16 1.04 15.19
CA GLY A 150 -0.55 2.34 15.47
C GLY A 150 -1.35 3.22 16.44
N MET A 151 -2.70 3.14 16.42
CA MET A 151 -3.53 3.84 17.41
C MET A 151 -3.31 3.31 18.82
N CYS A 152 -3.14 1.99 19.00
CA CYS A 152 -2.79 1.43 20.31
C CYS A 152 -1.48 2.02 20.85
N VAL A 153 -0.47 2.18 19.96
CA VAL A 153 0.80 2.82 20.32
C VAL A 153 0.62 4.30 20.60
N ALA A 154 -0.10 5.03 19.75
CA ALA A 154 -0.34 6.46 19.94
C ALA A 154 -1.12 6.77 21.24
N LEU A 155 -2.06 5.91 21.61
CA LEU A 155 -2.76 6.02 22.90
C LEU A 155 -1.82 5.77 24.08
N SER A 156 -0.93 4.78 24.00
CA SER A 156 0.07 4.55 25.06
C SER A 156 1.04 5.72 25.19
N ALA A 157 1.33 6.43 24.10
CA ALA A 157 2.17 7.62 24.08
C ALA A 157 1.55 8.81 24.87
N ALA A 158 0.24 8.79 25.15
CA ALA A 158 -0.42 9.79 26.01
C ALA A 158 0.12 9.85 27.45
N LEU A 159 0.85 8.82 27.86
CA LEU A 159 1.51 8.77 29.16
C LEU A 159 2.80 9.63 29.20
N VAL A 160 3.35 10.02 28.06
CA VAL A 160 4.68 10.63 27.95
C VAL A 160 4.67 11.94 27.18
N TYR A 161 3.85 12.04 26.12
CA TYR A 161 3.80 13.20 25.25
C TYR A 161 2.72 14.21 25.63
N ASP A 162 2.87 15.45 25.15
CA ASP A 162 1.87 16.49 25.29
C ASP A 162 0.59 16.17 24.48
N LYS A 163 -0.54 16.77 24.88
CA LYS A 163 -1.86 16.50 24.28
C LYS A 163 -1.91 16.75 22.77
N LYS A 164 -1.23 17.80 22.28
CA LYS A 164 -1.20 18.15 20.85
C LYS A 164 -0.53 17.07 20.04
N THR A 165 0.65 16.62 20.46
CA THR A 165 1.43 15.57 19.80
C THR A 165 0.70 14.22 19.80
N VAL A 166 0.01 13.88 20.90
CA VAL A 166 -0.80 12.65 20.96
C VAL A 166 -1.97 12.70 19.97
N VAL A 167 -2.74 13.79 19.95
CA VAL A 167 -3.86 13.95 19.01
C VAL A 167 -3.36 13.89 17.57
N LEU A 168 -2.26 14.57 17.26
CA LEU A 168 -1.69 14.57 15.92
C LEU A 168 -1.17 13.18 15.51
N SER A 169 -0.58 12.44 16.47
CA SER A 169 -0.13 11.06 16.23
C SER A 169 -1.30 10.10 15.98
N ILE A 170 -2.41 10.24 16.70
CA ILE A 170 -3.62 9.43 16.50
C ILE A 170 -4.23 9.73 15.13
N LEU A 171 -4.45 11.01 14.82
CA LEU A 171 -5.01 11.43 13.53
C LEU A 171 -4.08 11.04 12.37
N GLY A 172 -2.78 11.30 12.51
CA GLY A 172 -1.80 10.93 11.50
C GLY A 172 -1.76 9.42 11.25
N THR A 173 -1.83 8.61 12.30
CA THR A 173 -1.89 7.14 12.17
C THR A 173 -3.16 6.67 11.47
N TYR A 174 -4.31 7.27 11.80
CA TYR A 174 -5.58 6.95 11.15
C TYR A 174 -5.55 7.31 9.65
N PHE A 175 -5.13 8.52 9.31
CA PHE A 175 -5.01 8.94 7.92
C PHE A 175 -3.95 8.14 7.15
N ASN A 176 -2.83 7.80 7.79
CA ASN A 176 -1.81 6.94 7.17
C ASN A 176 -2.39 5.60 6.70
N GLY A 177 -3.25 4.97 7.48
CA GLY A 177 -3.92 3.74 7.07
C GLY A 177 -4.86 3.92 5.88
N ILE A 178 -5.65 4.99 5.84
CA ILE A 178 -6.55 5.28 4.72
C ILE A 178 -5.75 5.51 3.42
N VAL A 179 -4.72 6.33 3.50
CA VAL A 179 -3.86 6.66 2.36
C VAL A 179 -3.10 5.41 1.89
N LEU A 180 -2.61 4.61 2.81
CA LEU A 180 -1.92 3.35 2.51
C LEU A 180 -2.83 2.36 1.77
N ASP A 181 -4.06 2.14 2.26
CA ASP A 181 -5.03 1.27 1.59
C ASP A 181 -5.35 1.78 0.19
N HIS A 182 -5.50 3.09 0.00
CA HIS A 182 -5.71 3.67 -1.32
C HIS A 182 -4.56 3.32 -2.28
N PHE A 183 -3.30 3.47 -1.87
CA PHE A 183 -2.15 3.12 -2.71
C PHE A 183 -2.01 1.61 -2.97
N ILE A 184 -2.36 0.77 -1.99
CA ILE A 184 -2.32 -0.69 -2.15
C ILE A 184 -3.39 -1.14 -3.16
N PHE A 185 -4.63 -0.64 -3.01
CA PHE A 185 -5.75 -1.01 -3.86
C PHE A 185 -5.60 -0.49 -5.28
N ASP A 186 -5.16 0.75 -5.47
CA ASP A 186 -5.07 1.37 -6.81
C ASP A 186 -4.10 0.63 -7.74
N HIS A 187 -3.10 -0.07 -7.18
CA HIS A 187 -2.16 -0.91 -7.94
C HIS A 187 -2.75 -2.24 -8.41
N ASN A 188 -3.80 -2.74 -7.77
CA ASN A 188 -4.37 -4.06 -8.02
C ASN A 188 -5.77 -4.03 -8.64
N ILE A 189 -6.35 -2.85 -8.85
CA ILE A 189 -7.69 -2.73 -9.44
C ILE A 189 -7.66 -3.22 -10.88
N LYS A 190 -8.37 -4.32 -11.13
CA LYS A 190 -8.74 -4.77 -12.46
C LYS A 190 -10.08 -4.15 -12.87
N ARG A 191 -10.30 -4.04 -14.17
CA ARG A 191 -11.55 -3.53 -14.73
C ARG A 191 -12.27 -4.64 -15.48
N ARG A 192 -13.48 -4.94 -15.07
CA ARG A 192 -14.41 -5.73 -15.84
C ARG A 192 -15.09 -4.81 -16.85
N VAL A 193 -14.82 -5.04 -18.12
CA VAL A 193 -15.39 -4.27 -19.22
C VAL A 193 -16.41 -5.14 -19.94
N CYS A 194 -17.66 -4.66 -19.99
CA CYS A 194 -18.75 -5.30 -20.69
C CYS A 194 -19.03 -4.48 -21.96
N ILE A 195 -18.99 -5.10 -23.13
CA ILE A 195 -19.02 -4.42 -24.42
C ILE A 195 -20.08 -5.05 -25.31
N ILE A 196 -21.01 -4.22 -25.82
CA ILE A 196 -21.97 -4.59 -26.84
C ILE A 196 -21.63 -3.82 -28.11
N THR A 197 -21.25 -4.53 -29.17
CA THR A 197 -20.84 -3.96 -30.46
C THR A 197 -21.30 -4.81 -31.60
N ARG A 198 -21.44 -4.22 -32.80
CA ARG A 198 -21.67 -4.95 -34.06
C ARG A 198 -20.39 -5.55 -34.67
N LYS A 199 -19.24 -5.16 -34.14
CA LYS A 199 -17.90 -5.58 -34.58
C LYS A 199 -17.29 -6.63 -33.63
N GLU A 200 -18.08 -7.66 -33.30
CA GLU A 200 -17.71 -8.66 -32.31
C GLU A 200 -16.43 -9.43 -32.68
N LYS A 201 -16.30 -9.85 -33.96
CA LYS A 201 -15.17 -10.66 -34.42
C LYS A 201 -13.85 -9.92 -34.25
N GLU A 202 -13.78 -8.70 -34.74
CA GLU A 202 -12.59 -7.86 -34.70
C GLU A 202 -12.21 -7.52 -33.21
N LEU A 203 -13.21 -7.26 -32.39
CA LEU A 203 -12.98 -7.01 -30.96
C LEU A 203 -12.45 -8.24 -30.23
N ARG A 204 -13.01 -9.41 -30.50
CA ARG A 204 -12.56 -10.68 -29.92
C ARG A 204 -11.12 -11.01 -30.32
N GLU A 205 -10.77 -10.84 -31.58
CA GLU A 205 -9.40 -11.04 -32.07
C GLU A 205 -8.42 -10.11 -31.37
N PHE A 206 -8.76 -8.84 -31.23
CA PHE A 206 -7.94 -7.88 -30.50
C PHE A 206 -7.73 -8.26 -29.02
N ILE A 207 -8.80 -8.66 -28.31
CA ILE A 207 -8.70 -9.06 -26.90
C ILE A 207 -7.81 -10.30 -26.74
N ILE A 208 -7.93 -11.29 -27.62
CA ILE A 208 -7.18 -12.54 -27.53
C ILE A 208 -5.74 -12.36 -27.96
N HIS A 209 -5.50 -11.75 -29.12
CA HIS A 209 -4.18 -11.73 -29.76
C HIS A 209 -3.32 -10.52 -29.38
N GLU A 210 -3.94 -9.35 -29.15
CA GLU A 210 -3.18 -8.13 -28.83
C GLU A 210 -3.11 -7.87 -27.31
N LEU A 211 -4.21 -8.13 -26.57
CA LEU A 211 -4.22 -7.96 -25.12
C LEU A 211 -3.84 -9.24 -24.39
N HIS A 212 -3.78 -10.39 -25.08
CA HIS A 212 -3.58 -11.71 -24.48
C HIS A 212 -4.51 -11.95 -23.29
N SER A 213 -5.75 -11.45 -23.37
CA SER A 213 -6.75 -11.53 -22.32
C SER A 213 -7.86 -12.49 -22.69
N GLY A 214 -8.42 -13.16 -21.68
CA GLY A 214 -9.64 -13.96 -21.87
C GLY A 214 -10.86 -13.07 -22.06
N ALA A 215 -11.84 -13.55 -22.82
CA ALA A 215 -13.16 -12.95 -22.92
C ALA A 215 -14.25 -13.99 -22.76
N THR A 216 -15.39 -13.59 -22.18
CA THR A 216 -16.61 -14.39 -22.09
C THR A 216 -17.70 -13.68 -22.86
N ILE A 217 -18.46 -14.42 -23.66
CA ILE A 217 -19.55 -13.87 -24.46
C ILE A 217 -20.86 -14.38 -23.90
N TYR A 218 -21.78 -13.44 -23.63
CA TYR A 218 -23.14 -13.71 -23.23
C TYR A 218 -24.12 -13.26 -24.31
N GLU A 219 -25.17 -14.08 -24.54
CA GLU A 219 -26.29 -13.65 -25.34
C GLU A 219 -27.19 -12.72 -24.53
N ALA A 220 -27.49 -11.55 -25.08
CA ALA A 220 -28.35 -10.55 -24.48
C ALA A 220 -29.43 -10.12 -25.49
N TYR A 221 -30.55 -9.64 -24.98
CA TYR A 221 -31.63 -9.08 -25.82
C TYR A 221 -31.83 -7.62 -25.50
N GLY A 222 -31.89 -6.79 -26.52
CA GLY A 222 -32.22 -5.38 -26.38
C GLY A 222 -33.67 -5.21 -25.92
N ALA A 223 -33.90 -4.60 -24.76
CA ALA A 223 -35.23 -4.49 -24.17
C ALA A 223 -36.25 -3.74 -25.02
N TYR A 224 -35.79 -2.85 -25.92
CA TYR A 224 -36.67 -2.02 -26.74
C TYR A 224 -37.24 -2.80 -27.96
N ASN A 225 -36.40 -3.59 -28.62
CA ASN A 225 -36.79 -4.26 -29.89
C ASN A 225 -36.60 -5.78 -29.84
N MET A 226 -36.22 -6.34 -28.70
CA MET A 226 -35.93 -7.76 -28.50
C MET A 226 -34.91 -8.34 -29.50
N GLU A 227 -34.05 -7.47 -30.06
CA GLU A 227 -32.94 -7.92 -30.90
C GLU A 227 -31.91 -8.67 -30.07
N LYS A 228 -31.48 -9.82 -30.60
CA LYS A 228 -30.36 -10.58 -30.06
C LYS A 228 -29.05 -9.84 -30.29
N ARG A 229 -28.28 -9.69 -29.23
CA ARG A 229 -26.94 -9.06 -29.21
C ARG A 229 -26.01 -9.91 -28.37
N ASN A 230 -24.73 -9.81 -28.63
CA ASN A 230 -23.72 -10.45 -27.80
C ASN A 230 -23.03 -9.40 -26.92
N GLU A 231 -22.95 -9.70 -25.63
CA GLU A 231 -22.16 -8.92 -24.67
C GLU A 231 -20.82 -9.63 -24.46
N ILE A 232 -19.73 -8.94 -24.78
CA ILE A 232 -18.35 -9.42 -24.57
C ILE A 232 -17.86 -8.86 -23.23
N ILE A 233 -17.49 -9.76 -22.32
CA ILE A 233 -16.95 -9.39 -21.01
C ILE A 233 -15.50 -9.79 -20.95
N THR A 234 -14.63 -8.84 -20.64
CA THR A 234 -13.20 -9.07 -20.39
C THR A 234 -12.76 -8.39 -19.10
N ILE A 235 -11.71 -8.92 -18.47
CA ILE A 235 -11.11 -8.32 -17.29
C ILE A 235 -9.68 -7.93 -17.63
N VAL A 236 -9.40 -6.65 -17.51
CA VAL A 236 -8.16 -6.02 -17.98
C VAL A 236 -7.56 -5.16 -16.87
N ASP A 237 -6.24 -4.94 -16.93
CA ASP A 237 -5.57 -3.97 -16.08
C ASP A 237 -5.73 -2.54 -16.62
N LYS A 238 -5.15 -1.55 -15.91
CA LYS A 238 -5.26 -0.13 -16.26
C LYS A 238 -4.67 0.18 -17.65
N THR A 239 -3.55 -0.45 -18.00
CA THR A 239 -2.84 -0.24 -19.27
C THR A 239 -3.58 -0.91 -20.43
N GLU A 240 -4.00 -2.15 -20.22
CA GLU A 240 -4.81 -2.91 -21.17
C GLU A 240 -6.16 -2.25 -21.44
N TYR A 241 -6.78 -1.68 -20.39
CA TYR A 241 -8.02 -0.92 -20.52
C TYR A 241 -7.86 0.29 -21.45
N GLN A 242 -6.78 1.06 -21.31
CA GLN A 242 -6.53 2.19 -22.20
C GLN A 242 -6.37 1.75 -23.64
N LYS A 243 -5.63 0.66 -23.89
CA LYS A 243 -5.48 0.07 -25.23
C LYS A 243 -6.83 -0.38 -25.80
N LEU A 244 -7.61 -1.09 -24.98
CA LEU A 244 -8.95 -1.57 -25.35
C LEU A 244 -9.89 -0.43 -25.72
N MET A 245 -9.96 0.62 -24.90
CA MET A 245 -10.81 1.77 -25.17
C MET A 245 -10.40 2.53 -26.43
N ASN A 246 -9.10 2.70 -26.64
CA ASN A 246 -8.58 3.33 -27.86
C ASN A 246 -8.92 2.52 -29.12
N PHE A 247 -8.86 1.19 -29.03
CA PHE A 247 -9.24 0.30 -30.13
C PHE A 247 -10.74 0.37 -30.42
N ILE A 248 -11.59 0.25 -29.37
CA ILE A 248 -13.06 0.25 -29.55
C ILE A 248 -13.53 1.59 -30.11
N ASN A 249 -13.00 2.72 -29.65
CA ASN A 249 -13.37 4.04 -30.14
C ASN A 249 -13.06 4.23 -31.63
N LYS A 250 -12.04 3.55 -32.16
CA LYS A 250 -11.72 3.53 -33.60
C LYS A 250 -12.58 2.53 -34.39
N LEU A 251 -12.86 1.37 -33.78
CA LEU A 251 -13.56 0.28 -34.42
C LEU A 251 -15.07 0.53 -34.52
N ASP A 252 -15.69 0.91 -33.40
CA ASP A 252 -17.12 1.18 -33.30
C ASP A 252 -17.37 2.28 -32.24
N PRO A 253 -17.39 3.56 -32.65
CA PRO A 253 -17.66 4.69 -31.76
C PRO A 253 -19.04 4.66 -31.09
N LYS A 254 -19.94 3.79 -31.57
CA LYS A 254 -21.31 3.64 -31.04
C LYS A 254 -21.45 2.39 -30.14
N ALA A 255 -20.36 1.70 -29.85
CA ALA A 255 -20.37 0.57 -28.94
C ALA A 255 -20.89 0.98 -27.57
N PHE A 256 -21.75 0.15 -26.96
CA PHE A 256 -22.19 0.35 -25.58
C PHE A 256 -21.20 -0.34 -24.64
N ILE A 257 -20.64 0.44 -23.71
CA ILE A 257 -19.60 -0.06 -22.82
C ILE A 257 -19.97 0.29 -21.37
N THR A 258 -19.92 -0.71 -20.50
CA THR A 258 -19.99 -0.52 -19.06
C THR A 258 -18.73 -1.05 -18.41
N VAL A 259 -18.25 -0.33 -17.38
CA VAL A 259 -16.98 -0.64 -16.70
C VAL A 259 -17.22 -0.74 -15.22
N TYR A 260 -16.76 -1.85 -14.62
CA TYR A 260 -16.83 -2.10 -13.18
C TYR A 260 -15.42 -2.31 -12.63
N ASN A 261 -15.15 -1.77 -11.46
CA ASN A 261 -13.92 -2.09 -10.74
C ASN A 261 -14.04 -3.47 -10.07
N VAL A 262 -13.00 -4.28 -10.24
CA VAL A 262 -12.89 -5.61 -9.65
C VAL A 262 -11.81 -5.57 -8.57
N SER A 263 -12.23 -5.62 -7.33
CA SER A 263 -11.32 -5.57 -6.16
C SER A 263 -10.59 -6.89 -5.92
N ASN A 264 -11.24 -8.03 -6.23
CA ASN A 264 -10.67 -9.36 -6.04
C ASN A 264 -10.96 -10.25 -7.24
N MET A 265 -9.93 -10.94 -7.73
CA MET A 265 -10.04 -11.93 -8.79
C MET A 265 -9.09 -13.09 -8.53
N LYS A 266 -9.59 -14.31 -8.63
CA LYS A 266 -8.75 -15.52 -8.67
C LYS A 266 -8.72 -16.03 -10.12
N TYR A 267 -7.56 -15.99 -10.74
CA TYR A 267 -7.36 -16.47 -12.12
C TYR A 267 -6.00 -17.15 -12.25
N GLN A 268 -5.88 -17.99 -13.28
CA GLN A 268 -4.57 -18.48 -13.69
C GLN A 268 -3.85 -17.38 -14.48
N PRO A 269 -2.53 -17.19 -14.28
CA PRO A 269 -1.77 -16.22 -15.06
C PRO A 269 -1.93 -16.47 -16.55
N LYS A 270 -1.92 -15.40 -17.33
CA LYS A 270 -1.91 -15.48 -18.79
C LYS A 270 -0.67 -16.27 -19.22
N VAL A 271 -0.84 -17.23 -20.11
CA VAL A 271 0.23 -18.05 -20.68
C VAL A 271 0.93 -17.26 -21.78
#